data_40a7225ebf5be3eb8ca521a8fb6568b8
#
_entry.id   40a7225ebf5be3eb8ca521a8fb6568b8
#
_cell.length_a   1.000
_cell.length_b   1.000
_cell.length_c   1.000
_cell.angle_alpha   90.00
_cell.angle_beta   90.00
_cell.angle_gamma   90.00
#
_symmetry.space_group_name_H-M   'P 1'
#
loop_
_entity.id
_entity.type
_entity.pdbx_description
1 polymer ?
#
loop_
_entity_poly.entity_id
_entity_poly.type
_entity_poly.pdbx_seq_one_letter_code
_entity_poly.pdbx_strand_id
1 'polypeptide(L)'
;MKNKIGRNVGANIIGKLWNIISIYIFVPLWIKILGIEGYGIITFYSVLLTILVFADAGLTATLTREYAKTDVSIDYKRNLLKTIEFVYIFICISVFIAVFWGAEWIVNAFLKTEAIPYIKLIYSVRFMGAIIAIYLLYSLYQGGLMGLQEQVCGNSINILYGIMRSGVVVIPLIFYPDILVFFFWQLFSIILFCLVTRYKIYNYIKTDRSSSLQFGYLRLIGGYA
;
A
#
# COMPACT_ATOMS: atom_id res chain seq x y z
N MET A 1 -6.19 3.92 30.23
CA MET A 1 -6.95 3.99 28.96
C MET A 1 -6.98 5.38 28.34
N LYS A 2 -7.30 6.48 29.02
CA LYS A 2 -7.36 7.85 28.46
C LYS A 2 -6.09 8.28 27.71
N ASN A 3 -4.89 7.99 28.22
CA ASN A 3 -3.62 8.34 27.57
C ASN A 3 -3.36 7.62 26.24
N LYS A 4 -3.84 6.39 26.05
CA LYS A 4 -3.67 5.63 24.79
C LYS A 4 -4.56 6.21 23.69
N ILE A 5 -5.80 6.60 24.04
CA ILE A 5 -6.76 7.20 23.08
C ILE A 5 -6.24 8.54 22.57
N GLY A 6 -5.82 9.45 23.46
CA GLY A 6 -5.29 10.75 23.05
C GLY A 6 -4.05 10.63 22.16
N ARG A 7 -3.14 9.71 22.46
CA ARG A 7 -1.94 9.44 21.66
C ARG A 7 -2.28 8.88 20.27
N ASN A 8 -3.29 7.99 20.20
CA ASN A 8 -3.75 7.44 18.93
C ASN A 8 -4.42 8.50 18.04
N VAL A 9 -5.25 9.36 18.61
CA VAL A 9 -5.88 10.48 17.90
C VAL A 9 -4.82 11.45 17.39
N GLY A 10 -3.85 11.83 18.23
CA GLY A 10 -2.73 12.67 17.81
C GLY A 10 -1.92 12.06 16.65
N ALA A 11 -1.59 10.77 16.73
CA ALA A 11 -0.87 10.08 15.67
C ALA A 11 -1.65 10.05 14.34
N ASN A 12 -2.97 9.88 14.38
CA ASN A 12 -3.82 9.91 13.18
C ASN A 12 -3.86 11.31 12.55
N ILE A 13 -3.93 12.37 13.37
CA ILE A 13 -3.93 13.76 12.88
C ILE A 13 -2.59 14.07 12.23
N ILE A 14 -1.48 13.76 12.88
CA ILE A 14 -0.11 14.00 12.35
C ILE A 14 0.07 13.25 11.02
N GLY A 15 -0.36 11.98 10.93
CA GLY A 15 -0.27 11.20 9.70
C GLY A 15 -1.08 11.81 8.54
N LYS A 16 -2.29 12.32 8.81
CA LYS A 16 -3.12 13.00 7.79
C LYS A 16 -2.50 14.33 7.36
N LEU A 17 -2.02 15.14 8.31
CA LEU A 17 -1.34 16.42 8.02
C LEU A 17 -0.10 16.20 7.18
N TRP A 18 0.71 15.17 7.49
CA TRP A 18 1.88 14.81 6.69
C TRP A 18 1.52 14.51 5.24
N ASN A 19 0.46 13.73 5.00
CA ASN A 19 0.01 13.41 3.64
C ASN A 19 -0.38 14.66 2.84
N ILE A 20 -1.02 15.64 3.48
CA ILE A 20 -1.41 16.90 2.83
C ILE A 20 -0.16 17.76 2.54
N ILE A 21 0.69 17.97 3.53
CA ILE A 21 1.90 18.81 3.41
C ILE A 21 2.84 18.23 2.36
N SER A 22 3.01 16.91 2.32
CA SER A 22 3.91 16.25 1.37
C SER A 22 3.52 16.50 -0.09
N ILE A 23 2.22 16.61 -0.41
CA ILE A 23 1.76 16.91 -1.77
C ILE A 23 2.24 18.30 -2.19
N TYR A 24 2.05 19.32 -1.34
CA TYR A 24 2.44 20.70 -1.65
C TYR A 24 3.95 20.87 -1.80
N ILE A 25 4.76 20.09 -1.08
CA ILE A 25 6.23 20.17 -1.15
C ILE A 25 6.75 19.38 -2.37
N PHE A 26 6.31 18.15 -2.57
CA PHE A 26 6.97 17.25 -3.52
C PHE A 26 6.41 17.31 -4.93
N VAL A 27 5.12 17.64 -5.13
CA VAL A 27 4.54 17.75 -6.47
C VAL A 27 5.26 18.80 -7.33
N PRO A 28 5.52 20.03 -6.87
CA PRO A 28 6.28 20.99 -7.65
C PRO A 28 7.70 20.52 -8.01
N LEU A 29 8.36 19.78 -7.11
CA LEU A 29 9.69 19.21 -7.37
C LEU A 29 9.64 18.13 -8.45
N TRP A 30 8.64 17.24 -8.41
CA TRP A 30 8.47 16.22 -9.45
C TRP A 30 8.17 16.82 -10.82
N ILE A 31 7.31 17.85 -10.89
CA ILE A 31 7.03 18.57 -12.13
C ILE A 31 8.30 19.25 -12.67
N LYS A 32 9.11 19.85 -11.80
CA LYS A 32 10.36 20.50 -12.20
C LYS A 32 11.38 19.51 -12.74
N ILE A 33 11.46 18.29 -12.21
CA ILE A 33 12.46 17.29 -12.57
C ILE A 33 12.01 16.43 -13.76
N LEU A 34 10.75 15.94 -13.72
CA LEU A 34 10.22 14.98 -14.70
C LEU A 34 9.40 15.63 -15.83
N GLY A 35 9.11 16.92 -15.70
CA GLY A 35 8.20 17.62 -16.60
C GLY A 35 6.73 17.33 -16.32
N ILE A 36 5.83 18.08 -16.98
CA ILE A 36 4.38 17.98 -16.78
C ILE A 36 3.83 16.62 -17.26
N GLU A 37 4.39 16.05 -18.33
CA GLU A 37 3.97 14.75 -18.85
C GLU A 37 4.39 13.61 -17.92
N GLY A 38 5.61 13.65 -17.35
CA GLY A 38 6.05 12.70 -16.34
C GLY A 38 5.16 12.75 -15.08
N TYR A 39 4.78 13.95 -14.65
CA TYR A 39 3.82 14.11 -13.56
C TYR A 39 2.42 13.60 -13.92
N GLY A 40 1.99 13.74 -15.17
CA GLY A 40 0.74 13.16 -15.68
C GLY A 40 0.70 11.62 -15.49
N ILE A 41 1.81 10.93 -15.75
CA ILE A 41 1.92 9.47 -15.53
C ILE A 41 1.85 9.14 -14.03
N ILE A 42 2.47 9.94 -13.16
CA ILE A 42 2.37 9.77 -11.69
C ILE A 42 0.93 9.95 -11.23
N THR A 43 0.21 10.92 -11.78
CA THR A 43 -1.21 11.15 -11.46
C THR A 43 -2.07 9.98 -11.92
N PHE A 44 -1.83 9.45 -13.12
CA PHE A 44 -2.52 8.26 -13.62
C PHE A 44 -2.31 7.05 -12.68
N TYR A 45 -1.07 6.82 -12.23
CA TYR A 45 -0.79 5.81 -11.21
C TYR A 45 -1.60 6.02 -9.93
N SER A 46 -1.71 7.26 -9.45
CA SER A 46 -2.47 7.59 -8.23
C SER A 46 -3.97 7.28 -8.38
N VAL A 47 -4.54 7.51 -9.56
CA VAL A 47 -5.93 7.15 -9.88
C VAL A 47 -6.11 5.64 -9.88
N LEU A 48 -5.23 4.88 -10.55
CA LEU A 48 -5.28 3.41 -10.57
C LEU A 48 -5.20 2.83 -9.15
N LEU A 49 -4.26 3.35 -8.34
CA LEU A 49 -4.09 2.94 -6.95
C LEU A 49 -5.39 3.18 -6.15
N THR A 50 -6.02 4.33 -6.32
CA THR A 50 -7.26 4.69 -5.61
C THR A 50 -8.39 3.73 -5.97
N ILE A 51 -8.59 3.43 -7.25
CA ILE A 51 -9.64 2.49 -7.72
C ILE A 51 -9.45 1.11 -7.09
N LEU A 52 -8.22 0.60 -7.06
CA LEU A 52 -7.94 -0.74 -6.53
C LEU A 52 -8.03 -0.81 -5.01
N VAL A 53 -7.64 0.26 -4.30
CA VAL A 53 -7.83 0.36 -2.84
C VAL A 53 -9.32 0.42 -2.49
N PHE A 54 -10.15 1.05 -3.31
CA PHE A 54 -11.60 1.02 -3.11
C PHE A 54 -12.17 -0.40 -3.22
N ALA A 55 -11.68 -1.20 -4.18
CA ALA A 55 -12.09 -2.58 -4.35
C ALA A 55 -11.67 -3.48 -3.17
N ASP A 56 -10.59 -3.11 -2.46
CA ASP A 56 -10.06 -3.82 -1.28
C ASP A 56 -10.80 -3.49 0.03
N ALA A 57 -11.52 -2.37 0.10
CA ALA A 57 -12.05 -1.80 1.35
C ALA A 57 -12.86 -2.79 2.22
N GLY A 58 -13.48 -3.81 1.64
CA GLY A 58 -14.25 -4.82 2.35
C GLY A 58 -13.39 -5.80 3.17
N LEU A 59 -12.34 -6.34 2.59
CA LEU A 59 -11.51 -7.38 3.23
C LEU A 59 -10.62 -6.81 4.35
N THR A 60 -9.94 -5.70 4.09
CA THR A 60 -9.14 -4.99 5.10
C THR A 60 -10.02 -4.50 6.25
N ALA A 61 -11.23 -3.99 5.96
CA ALA A 61 -12.18 -3.55 6.97
C ALA A 61 -12.64 -4.72 7.85
N THR A 62 -12.88 -5.90 7.27
CA THR A 62 -13.23 -7.12 8.02
C THR A 62 -12.11 -7.53 8.97
N LEU A 63 -10.85 -7.56 8.51
CA LEU A 63 -9.70 -7.85 9.38
C LEU A 63 -9.60 -6.83 10.53
N THR A 64 -9.73 -5.54 10.22
CA THR A 64 -9.67 -4.46 11.21
C THR A 64 -10.73 -4.63 12.29
N ARG A 65 -11.96 -4.95 11.89
CA ARG A 65 -13.08 -5.20 12.81
C ARG A 65 -12.86 -6.43 13.69
N GLU A 66 -12.44 -7.55 13.10
CA GLU A 66 -12.17 -8.78 13.84
C GLU A 66 -11.02 -8.60 14.85
N TYR A 67 -10.02 -7.84 14.49
CA TYR A 67 -8.88 -7.53 15.36
C TYR A 67 -9.23 -6.57 16.51
N ALA A 68 -10.24 -5.72 16.33
CA ALA A 68 -10.74 -4.83 17.36
C ALA A 68 -11.54 -5.55 18.47
N LYS A 69 -12.00 -6.78 18.22
CA LYS A 69 -12.69 -7.59 19.23
C LYS A 69 -11.73 -7.96 20.36
N THR A 70 -12.20 -7.83 21.61
CA THR A 70 -11.43 -8.11 22.83
C THR A 70 -11.60 -9.54 23.33
N ASP A 71 -12.64 -10.22 22.88
CA ASP A 71 -13.07 -11.57 23.29
C ASP A 71 -12.45 -12.70 22.47
N VAL A 72 -11.61 -12.37 21.47
CA VAL A 72 -10.96 -13.35 20.60
C VAL A 72 -9.50 -13.60 21.01
N SER A 73 -9.07 -14.87 20.91
CA SER A 73 -7.70 -15.26 21.23
C SER A 73 -6.66 -14.75 20.24
N ILE A 74 -5.40 -14.66 20.67
CA ILE A 74 -4.28 -14.31 19.80
C ILE A 74 -4.10 -15.36 18.69
N ASP A 75 -4.31 -16.63 19.01
CA ASP A 75 -4.24 -17.73 18.03
C ASP A 75 -5.28 -17.54 16.91
N TYR A 76 -6.51 -17.13 17.27
CA TYR A 76 -7.54 -16.78 16.29
C TYR A 76 -7.08 -15.66 15.36
N LYS A 77 -6.58 -14.55 15.92
CA LYS A 77 -6.10 -13.39 15.15
C LYS A 77 -4.98 -13.79 14.18
N ARG A 78 -4.05 -14.64 14.63
CA ARG A 78 -2.94 -15.13 13.80
C ARG A 78 -3.40 -16.04 12.65
N ASN A 79 -4.31 -16.98 12.93
CA ASN A 79 -4.85 -17.88 11.90
C ASN A 79 -5.70 -17.10 10.88
N LEU A 80 -6.50 -16.13 11.35
CA LEU A 80 -7.26 -15.24 10.48
C LEU A 80 -6.35 -14.44 9.53
N LEU A 81 -5.27 -13.82 10.05
CA LEU A 81 -4.33 -13.08 9.21
C LEU A 81 -3.72 -13.99 8.15
N LYS A 82 -3.24 -15.18 8.52
CA LYS A 82 -2.65 -16.11 7.55
C LYS A 82 -3.62 -16.53 6.45
N THR A 83 -4.87 -16.76 6.82
CA THR A 83 -5.90 -17.16 5.86
C THR A 83 -6.22 -16.02 4.88
N ILE A 84 -6.37 -14.79 5.40
CA ILE A 84 -6.60 -13.62 4.55
C ILE A 84 -5.36 -13.30 3.72
N GLU A 85 -4.16 -13.35 4.29
CA GLU A 85 -2.89 -13.14 3.57
C GLU A 85 -2.77 -14.09 2.37
N PHE A 86 -3.14 -15.37 2.54
CA PHE A 86 -3.14 -16.34 1.45
C PHE A 86 -4.07 -15.91 0.30
N VAL A 87 -5.29 -15.49 0.61
CA VAL A 87 -6.25 -14.99 -0.41
C VAL A 87 -5.70 -13.73 -1.09
N TYR A 88 -5.11 -12.80 -0.30
CA TYR A 88 -4.52 -11.58 -0.85
C TYR A 88 -3.37 -11.86 -1.81
N ILE A 89 -2.52 -12.85 -1.53
CA ILE A 89 -1.45 -13.25 -2.45
C ILE A 89 -2.02 -13.63 -3.82
N PHE A 90 -3.11 -14.38 -3.87
CA PHE A 90 -3.78 -14.71 -5.15
C PHE A 90 -4.34 -13.46 -5.84
N ILE A 91 -4.99 -12.56 -5.10
CA ILE A 91 -5.49 -11.30 -5.65
C ILE A 91 -4.34 -10.46 -6.20
N CYS A 92 -3.24 -10.33 -5.45
CA CYS A 92 -2.06 -9.57 -5.85
C CYS A 92 -1.41 -10.13 -7.11
N ILE A 93 -1.28 -11.45 -7.21
CA ILE A 93 -0.75 -12.13 -8.40
C ILE A 93 -1.68 -11.88 -9.59
N SER A 94 -3.00 -12.00 -9.40
CA SER A 94 -3.98 -11.77 -10.47
C SER A 94 -3.94 -10.34 -10.97
N VAL A 95 -3.89 -9.35 -10.05
CA VAL A 95 -3.77 -7.92 -10.39
C VAL A 95 -2.47 -7.65 -11.13
N PHE A 96 -1.35 -8.19 -10.64
CA PHE A 96 -0.05 -8.02 -11.29
C PHE A 96 -0.07 -8.57 -12.71
N ILE A 97 -0.57 -9.81 -12.91
CA ILE A 97 -0.66 -10.46 -14.22
C ILE A 97 -1.56 -9.63 -15.16
N ALA A 98 -2.74 -9.22 -14.68
CA ALA A 98 -3.68 -8.45 -15.49
C ALA A 98 -3.08 -7.12 -15.98
N VAL A 99 -2.40 -6.38 -15.09
CA VAL A 99 -1.76 -5.11 -15.46
C VAL A 99 -0.51 -5.34 -16.31
N PHE A 100 0.27 -6.37 -16.03
CA PHE A 100 1.50 -6.68 -16.77
C PHE A 100 1.22 -7.01 -18.24
N TRP A 101 0.23 -7.87 -18.49
CA TRP A 101 -0.18 -8.25 -19.84
C TRP A 101 -1.05 -7.17 -20.51
N GLY A 102 -1.86 -6.45 -19.73
CA GLY A 102 -2.69 -5.35 -20.21
C GLY A 102 -1.94 -4.03 -20.42
N ALA A 103 -0.62 -3.95 -20.12
CA ALA A 103 0.13 -2.70 -20.11
C ALA A 103 0.09 -1.95 -21.45
N GLU A 104 0.24 -2.65 -22.58
CA GLU A 104 0.18 -2.04 -23.92
C GLU A 104 -1.20 -1.46 -24.22
N TRP A 105 -2.27 -2.19 -23.86
CA TRP A 105 -3.63 -1.70 -24.02
C TRP A 105 -3.88 -0.45 -23.14
N ILE A 106 -3.42 -0.47 -21.89
CA ILE A 106 -3.55 0.66 -20.96
C ILE A 106 -2.82 1.89 -21.49
N VAL A 107 -1.59 1.72 -22.00
CA VAL A 107 -0.82 2.82 -22.58
C VAL A 107 -1.55 3.41 -23.78
N ASN A 108 -2.00 2.59 -24.71
CA ASN A 108 -2.68 3.04 -25.92
C ASN A 108 -4.03 3.74 -25.63
N ALA A 109 -4.75 3.29 -24.60
CA ALA A 109 -6.04 3.82 -24.24
C ALA A 109 -5.95 5.13 -23.44
N PHE A 110 -4.97 5.26 -22.53
CA PHE A 110 -4.97 6.31 -21.52
C PHE A 110 -3.74 7.21 -21.48
N LEU A 111 -2.58 6.75 -21.99
CA LEU A 111 -1.31 7.48 -21.87
C LEU A 111 -0.84 7.96 -23.24
N LYS A 112 -1.36 9.10 -23.70
CA LYS A 112 -0.91 9.77 -24.92
C LYS A 112 0.06 10.88 -24.55
N THR A 113 1.35 10.68 -24.82
CA THR A 113 2.42 11.64 -24.55
C THR A 113 3.47 11.53 -25.66
N GLU A 114 4.01 12.68 -26.07
CA GLU A 114 5.06 12.76 -27.09
C GLU A 114 6.47 12.86 -26.49
N ALA A 115 6.58 13.35 -25.25
CA ALA A 115 7.87 13.55 -24.60
C ALA A 115 8.49 12.26 -24.03
N ILE A 116 7.69 11.20 -23.78
CA ILE A 116 8.19 9.99 -23.16
C ILE A 116 8.08 8.82 -24.13
N PRO A 117 9.19 8.10 -24.42
CA PRO A 117 9.18 6.97 -25.34
C PRO A 117 8.14 5.90 -24.95
N TYR A 118 7.42 5.39 -25.94
CA TYR A 118 6.35 4.39 -25.76
C TYR A 118 6.77 3.18 -24.91
N ILE A 119 7.98 2.69 -25.12
CA ILE A 119 8.51 1.55 -24.36
C ILE A 119 8.66 1.87 -22.87
N LYS A 120 9.02 3.13 -22.51
CA LYS A 120 9.10 3.56 -21.11
C LYS A 120 7.71 3.65 -20.46
N LEU A 121 6.68 4.01 -21.23
CA LEU A 121 5.30 4.00 -20.73
C LEU A 121 4.85 2.58 -20.38
N ILE A 122 5.13 1.60 -21.26
CA ILE A 122 4.82 0.19 -21.00
C ILE A 122 5.50 -0.30 -19.71
N TYR A 123 6.81 -0.05 -19.57
CA TYR A 123 7.52 -0.44 -18.34
C TYR A 123 6.99 0.28 -17.11
N SER A 124 6.63 1.57 -17.22
CA SER A 124 6.02 2.31 -16.12
C SER A 124 4.72 1.66 -15.65
N VAL A 125 3.84 1.28 -16.59
CA VAL A 125 2.58 0.60 -16.28
C VAL A 125 2.83 -0.78 -15.65
N ARG A 126 3.82 -1.54 -16.14
CA ARG A 126 4.21 -2.82 -15.52
C ARG A 126 4.71 -2.64 -14.09
N PHE A 127 5.52 -1.61 -13.83
CA PHE A 127 5.91 -1.25 -12.47
C PHE A 127 4.71 -0.85 -11.61
N MET A 128 3.77 -0.05 -12.15
CA MET A 128 2.53 0.30 -11.44
C MET A 128 1.77 -0.95 -10.98
N GLY A 129 1.61 -1.95 -11.85
CA GLY A 129 0.97 -3.22 -11.50
C GLY A 129 1.64 -3.93 -10.32
N ALA A 130 2.98 -4.01 -10.32
CA ALA A 130 3.74 -4.59 -9.22
C ALA A 130 3.58 -3.79 -7.91
N ILE A 131 3.67 -2.46 -8.00
CA ILE A 131 3.51 -1.57 -6.84
C ILE A 131 2.11 -1.71 -6.23
N ILE A 132 1.07 -1.71 -7.06
CA ILE A 132 -0.32 -1.83 -6.62
C ILE A 132 -0.56 -3.19 -5.95
N ALA A 133 -0.07 -4.28 -6.54
CA ALA A 133 -0.19 -5.61 -5.96
C ALA A 133 0.42 -5.69 -4.55
N ILE A 134 1.61 -5.13 -4.35
CA ILE A 134 2.27 -5.12 -3.04
C ILE A 134 1.59 -4.14 -2.08
N TYR A 135 1.06 -3.02 -2.60
CA TYR A 135 0.33 -2.05 -1.80
C TYR A 135 -0.95 -2.63 -1.18
N LEU A 136 -1.65 -3.54 -1.87
CA LEU A 136 -2.79 -4.27 -1.31
C LEU A 136 -2.38 -5.06 -0.05
N LEU A 137 -1.27 -5.80 -0.09
CA LEU A 137 -0.73 -6.49 1.09
C LEU A 137 -0.32 -5.51 2.20
N TYR A 138 0.32 -4.41 1.84
CA TYR A 138 0.68 -3.35 2.79
C TYR A 138 -0.57 -2.79 3.49
N SER A 139 -1.64 -2.51 2.72
CA SER A 139 -2.94 -2.03 3.23
C SER A 139 -3.55 -3.00 4.22
N LEU A 140 -3.54 -4.31 3.89
CA LEU A 140 -4.02 -5.37 4.79
C LEU A 140 -3.30 -5.35 6.14
N TYR A 141 -1.96 -5.28 6.14
CA TYR A 141 -1.18 -5.25 7.38
C TYR A 141 -1.40 -3.96 8.18
N GLN A 142 -1.54 -2.82 7.49
CA GLN A 142 -1.88 -1.55 8.12
C GLN A 142 -3.26 -1.61 8.78
N GLY A 143 -4.27 -2.16 8.10
CA GLY A 143 -5.60 -2.39 8.66
C GLY A 143 -5.56 -3.28 9.91
N GLY A 144 -4.74 -4.33 9.88
CA GLY A 144 -4.51 -5.19 11.04
C GLY A 144 -3.92 -4.45 12.25
N LEU A 145 -2.90 -3.58 12.05
CA LEU A 145 -2.33 -2.74 13.11
C LEU A 145 -3.37 -1.77 13.68
N MET A 146 -4.22 -1.18 12.82
CA MET A 146 -5.31 -0.30 13.26
C MET A 146 -6.33 -1.06 14.09
N GLY A 147 -6.70 -2.29 13.70
CA GLY A 147 -7.59 -3.17 14.44
C GLY A 147 -7.04 -3.59 15.80
N LEU A 148 -5.73 -3.84 15.91
CA LEU A 148 -5.04 -4.10 17.18
C LEU A 148 -4.92 -2.86 18.09
N GLN A 149 -5.43 -1.70 17.66
CA GLN A 149 -5.28 -0.41 18.33
C GLN A 149 -3.81 0.04 18.48
N GLU A 150 -2.92 -0.42 17.61
CA GLU A 150 -1.53 -0.02 17.53
C GLU A 150 -1.33 1.11 16.49
N GLN A 151 -2.20 2.13 16.59
CA GLN A 151 -2.29 3.24 15.62
C GLN A 151 -1.01 4.08 15.58
N VAL A 152 -0.32 4.23 16.70
CA VAL A 152 0.97 4.95 16.75
C VAL A 152 2.00 4.24 15.87
N CYS A 153 2.12 2.92 16.00
CA CYS A 153 3.04 2.12 15.19
C CYS A 153 2.65 2.21 13.69
N GLY A 154 1.38 1.98 13.37
CA GLY A 154 0.89 2.02 12.00
C GLY A 154 1.10 3.40 11.34
N ASN A 155 0.75 4.49 12.04
CA ASN A 155 0.93 5.85 11.51
C ASN A 155 2.42 6.23 11.38
N SER A 156 3.29 5.82 12.32
CA SER A 156 4.74 6.05 12.19
C SER A 156 5.30 5.38 10.95
N ILE A 157 4.93 4.12 10.70
CA ILE A 157 5.32 3.40 9.48
C ILE A 157 4.80 4.11 8.23
N ASN A 158 3.54 4.56 8.25
CA ASN A 158 2.94 5.26 7.12
C ASN A 158 3.62 6.61 6.81
N ILE A 159 3.99 7.37 7.84
CA ILE A 159 4.75 8.62 7.70
C ILE A 159 6.14 8.33 7.11
N LEU A 160 6.87 7.34 7.64
CA LEU A 160 8.19 6.97 7.14
C LEU A 160 8.11 6.47 5.68
N TYR A 161 7.10 5.67 5.36
CA TYR A 161 6.82 5.28 3.98
C TYR A 161 6.55 6.50 3.09
N GLY A 162 5.74 7.45 3.55
CA GLY A 162 5.47 8.71 2.85
C GLY A 162 6.73 9.53 2.59
N ILE A 163 7.62 9.65 3.58
CA ILE A 163 8.93 10.33 3.44
C ILE A 163 9.78 9.60 2.39
N MET A 164 9.87 8.28 2.48
CA MET A 164 10.70 7.47 1.59
C MET A 164 10.22 7.55 0.14
N ARG A 165 8.92 7.38 -0.09
CA ARG A 165 8.35 7.35 -1.44
C ARG A 165 8.24 8.73 -2.09
N SER A 166 8.02 9.80 -1.30
CA SER A 166 7.76 11.15 -1.85
C SER A 166 8.98 12.06 -1.76
N GLY A 167 9.71 11.99 -0.65
CA GLY A 167 10.85 12.86 -0.38
C GLY A 167 12.17 12.26 -0.87
N VAL A 168 12.50 11.07 -0.39
CA VAL A 168 13.82 10.47 -0.69
C VAL A 168 13.97 10.13 -2.17
N VAL A 169 12.86 9.87 -2.90
CA VAL A 169 12.88 9.68 -4.35
C VAL A 169 13.44 10.87 -5.13
N VAL A 170 13.39 12.07 -4.57
CA VAL A 170 13.97 13.29 -5.18
C VAL A 170 15.49 13.14 -5.37
N ILE A 171 16.16 12.44 -4.45
CA ILE A 171 17.61 12.24 -4.51
C ILE A 171 18.03 11.51 -5.79
N PRO A 172 17.58 10.27 -6.06
CA PRO A 172 17.94 9.61 -7.31
C PRO A 172 17.41 10.34 -8.57
N LEU A 173 16.29 11.05 -8.48
CA LEU A 173 15.74 11.81 -9.60
C LEU A 173 16.58 13.03 -9.98
N ILE A 174 17.31 13.65 -9.04
CA ILE A 174 18.26 14.74 -9.35
C ILE A 174 19.39 14.22 -10.23
N PHE A 175 19.90 13.01 -9.99
CA PHE A 175 20.98 12.41 -10.76
C PHE A 175 20.49 11.77 -12.07
N TYR A 176 19.32 11.18 -12.05
CA TYR A 176 18.71 10.46 -13.17
C TYR A 176 17.22 10.87 -13.28
N PRO A 177 16.92 11.96 -14.02
CA PRO A 177 15.56 12.47 -14.20
C PRO A 177 14.75 11.59 -15.18
N ASP A 178 14.39 10.39 -14.75
CA ASP A 178 13.67 9.40 -15.55
C ASP A 178 12.46 8.85 -14.79
N ILE A 179 11.34 8.70 -15.51
CA ILE A 179 10.09 8.18 -14.93
C ILE A 179 10.25 6.72 -14.44
N LEU A 180 11.11 5.92 -15.08
CA LEU A 180 11.39 4.55 -14.64
C LEU A 180 12.13 4.52 -13.30
N VAL A 181 13.04 5.48 -13.05
CA VAL A 181 13.74 5.63 -11.77
C VAL A 181 12.72 5.95 -10.66
N PHE A 182 11.73 6.81 -10.96
CA PHE A 182 10.64 7.10 -10.03
C PHE A 182 9.87 5.83 -9.66
N PHE A 183 9.39 5.06 -10.64
CA PHE A 183 8.60 3.85 -10.37
C PHE A 183 9.42 2.72 -9.74
N PHE A 184 10.69 2.57 -10.12
CA PHE A 184 11.60 1.63 -9.46
C PHE A 184 11.74 1.97 -7.97
N TRP A 185 11.92 3.26 -7.63
CA TRP A 185 12.00 3.71 -6.25
C TRP A 185 10.70 3.49 -5.47
N GLN A 186 9.54 3.72 -6.11
CA GLN A 186 8.24 3.42 -5.53
C GLN A 186 8.11 1.93 -5.20
N LEU A 187 8.49 1.05 -6.14
CA LEU A 187 8.48 -0.40 -5.94
C LEU A 187 9.40 -0.82 -4.78
N PHE A 188 10.62 -0.33 -4.75
CA PHE A 188 11.55 -0.59 -3.66
C PHE A 188 10.98 -0.14 -2.31
N SER A 189 10.44 1.07 -2.26
CA SER A 189 9.87 1.63 -1.04
C SER A 189 8.68 0.80 -0.52
N ILE A 190 7.75 0.41 -1.39
CA ILE A 190 6.57 -0.36 -0.95
C ILE A 190 6.95 -1.78 -0.50
N ILE A 191 7.90 -2.44 -1.16
CA ILE A 191 8.42 -3.75 -0.72
C ILE A 191 8.99 -3.64 0.68
N LEU A 192 9.88 -2.68 0.92
CA LEU A 192 10.51 -2.46 2.21
C LEU A 192 9.48 -2.26 3.32
N PHE A 193 8.54 -1.33 3.11
CA PHE A 193 7.55 -1.00 4.14
C PHE A 193 6.46 -2.07 4.30
N CYS A 194 6.14 -2.82 3.25
CA CYS A 194 5.30 -4.02 3.35
C CYS A 194 5.92 -5.07 4.27
N LEU A 195 7.22 -5.36 4.09
CA LEU A 195 7.94 -6.31 4.94
C LEU A 195 8.06 -5.83 6.39
N VAL A 196 8.36 -4.55 6.61
CA VAL A 196 8.41 -3.94 7.95
C VAL A 196 7.05 -4.05 8.65
N THR A 197 5.96 -3.71 7.95
CA THR A 197 4.61 -3.76 8.52
C THR A 197 4.18 -5.19 8.82
N ARG A 198 4.48 -6.12 7.90
CA ARG A 198 4.27 -7.56 8.10
C ARG A 198 5.00 -8.08 9.35
N TYR A 199 6.28 -7.75 9.48
CA TYR A 199 7.07 -8.13 10.65
C TYR A 199 6.45 -7.59 11.96
N LYS A 200 6.05 -6.31 11.98
CA LYS A 200 5.46 -5.68 13.16
C LYS A 200 4.14 -6.34 13.55
N ILE A 201 3.20 -6.54 12.62
CA ILE A 201 1.90 -7.15 12.94
C ILE A 201 2.09 -8.59 13.46
N TYR A 202 2.96 -9.40 12.82
CA TYR A 202 3.24 -10.75 13.30
C TYR A 202 3.87 -10.78 14.70
N ASN A 203 4.66 -9.78 15.06
CA ASN A 203 5.23 -9.65 16.39
C ASN A 203 4.16 -9.32 17.46
N TYR A 204 3.13 -8.52 17.11
CA TYR A 204 2.02 -8.22 18.01
C TYR A 204 1.09 -9.43 18.25
N ILE A 205 0.98 -10.33 17.28
CA ILE A 205 0.15 -11.55 17.37
C ILE A 205 1.01 -12.81 17.54
N LYS A 206 2.20 -12.67 18.17
CA LYS A 206 3.09 -13.81 18.41
C LYS A 206 2.45 -14.77 19.41
N THR A 207 2.48 -16.07 19.07
CA THR A 207 2.04 -17.18 19.91
C THR A 207 3.00 -18.36 19.72
N ASP A 208 3.12 -19.21 20.73
CA ASP A 208 3.95 -20.40 20.68
C ASP A 208 3.28 -21.57 19.91
N ARG A 209 1.99 -21.43 19.60
CA ARG A 209 1.26 -22.45 18.86
C ARG A 209 1.50 -22.32 17.35
N SER A 210 1.57 -23.49 16.68
CA SER A 210 1.63 -23.53 15.21
C SER A 210 0.35 -22.96 14.63
N SER A 211 0.48 -21.98 13.72
CA SER A 211 -0.66 -21.39 13.02
C SER A 211 -1.05 -22.24 11.83
N SER A 212 -2.34 -22.53 11.68
CA SER A 212 -2.92 -23.30 10.57
C SER A 212 -3.77 -22.41 9.66
N LEU A 213 -3.84 -22.77 8.37
CA LEU A 213 -4.80 -22.21 7.44
C LEU A 213 -6.19 -22.79 7.77
N GLN A 214 -7.15 -21.94 8.06
CA GLN A 214 -8.52 -22.34 8.38
C GLN A 214 -9.49 -21.68 7.42
N PHE A 215 -9.80 -22.34 6.32
CA PHE A 215 -10.71 -21.83 5.28
C PHE A 215 -12.13 -21.55 5.79
N GLY A 216 -12.53 -22.09 6.94
CA GLY A 216 -13.78 -21.73 7.62
C GLY A 216 -13.94 -20.24 7.90
N TYR A 217 -12.82 -19.50 8.07
CA TYR A 217 -12.84 -18.05 8.24
C TYR A 217 -13.24 -17.26 6.97
N LEU A 218 -13.14 -17.87 5.79
CA LEU A 218 -13.59 -17.24 4.54
C LEU A 218 -15.10 -17.00 4.51
N ARG A 219 -15.90 -17.81 5.23
CA ARG A 219 -17.35 -17.57 5.37
C ARG A 219 -17.65 -16.29 6.13
N LEU A 220 -16.79 -15.90 7.10
CA LEU A 220 -16.92 -14.64 7.81
C LEU A 220 -16.66 -13.44 6.87
N ILE A 221 -15.81 -13.61 5.88
CA ILE A 221 -15.46 -12.59 4.90
C ILE A 221 -16.60 -12.42 3.89
N GLY A 222 -17.17 -13.51 3.36
CA GLY A 222 -18.27 -13.48 2.38
C GLY A 222 -19.62 -13.01 2.94
N GLY A 223 -19.80 -12.99 4.25
CA GLY A 223 -21.03 -12.49 4.90
C GLY A 223 -21.07 -10.97 5.10
N TYR A 224 -20.00 -10.24 4.76
CA TYR A 224 -19.86 -8.80 4.93
C TYR A 224 -19.49 -8.05 3.63
N ALA A 225 -19.27 -8.75 2.52
CA ALA A 225 -19.11 -8.21 1.17
C ALA A 225 -20.46 -8.19 0.45
#